data_a33a42913070af3f5798a2dffa5c2b2d
#
_entry.id   a33a42913070af3f5798a2dffa5c2b2d
#
_cell.length_a   1.000
_cell.length_b   1.000
_cell.length_c   1.000
_cell.angle_alpha   90.00
_cell.angle_beta   90.00
_cell.angle_gamma   90.00
#
_symmetry.space_group_name_H-M   'P 1'
#
loop_
_entity.id
_entity.type
_entity.pdbx_description
1 polymer ?
#
loop_
_entity_poly.entity_id
_entity_poly.type
_entity_poly.pdbx_seq_one_letter_code
_entity_poly.pdbx_strand_id
1 'polypeptide(L)'
;MSREPRTGDEERRHLLGDHPLERFGQHVPHLRLPEHPHEGDEPIYADAAYADAAGDSPRLELARWHSGLLAVGLLAIGAVMLAIVLADPVDPWFQPFDDWWLDLVEDNRHPFFVDVAEVLDKLGSTWVTLPIRLVAVAILLLRRRWIQLSAFVTALVLSELTIGPFKAWVDRARPPSLVETTAASFPSGHAIATAVTAFGLVAAFLPRGRRRLHWTVAATLLAGSMAWSRTYLGAHWATDAIAGTCIGAGIAILSEVAFEEGRRRVAIRRLGGTTPDPVPTG
;
A
#
# COMPACT_ATOMS: atom_id res chain seq x y z
N MET A 1 -26.17 68.43 1.78
CA MET A 1 -25.35 67.24 2.10
C MET A 1 -25.99 66.04 1.39
N SER A 2 -25.53 65.78 0.19
CA SER A 2 -26.05 64.71 -0.71
C SER A 2 -25.35 63.42 -0.39
N ARG A 3 -26.12 62.35 -0.11
CA ARG A 3 -25.60 60.97 0.01
C ARG A 3 -25.60 60.37 -1.39
N GLU A 4 -24.43 60.03 -1.90
CA GLU A 4 -24.30 59.22 -3.11
C GLU A 4 -24.78 57.78 -2.86
N PRO A 5 -25.43 57.12 -3.83
CA PRO A 5 -25.85 55.75 -3.72
C PRO A 5 -24.64 54.81 -3.89
N ARG A 6 -24.45 53.88 -2.97
CA ARG A 6 -23.47 52.77 -3.08
C ARG A 6 -23.82 51.90 -4.29
N THR A 7 -22.86 51.65 -5.12
CA THR A 7 -22.98 50.76 -6.29
C THR A 7 -23.11 49.30 -5.83
N GLY A 8 -23.98 48.56 -6.53
CA GLY A 8 -24.32 47.14 -6.22
C GLY A 8 -23.18 46.14 -6.19
N ASP A 9 -21.96 46.59 -6.48
CA ASP A 9 -20.76 45.72 -6.40
C ASP A 9 -20.16 45.59 -5.01
N GLU A 10 -20.39 46.52 -4.09
CA GLU A 10 -19.93 46.41 -2.69
C GLU A 10 -20.83 45.47 -1.89
N GLU A 11 -22.12 45.40 -2.21
CA GLU A 11 -23.07 44.50 -1.53
C GLU A 11 -22.87 43.04 -1.94
N ARG A 12 -22.41 42.80 -3.17
CA ARG A 12 -22.04 41.45 -3.65
C ARG A 12 -20.77 40.92 -2.99
N ARG A 13 -19.80 41.76 -2.65
CA ARG A 13 -18.57 41.33 -2.00
C ARG A 13 -18.79 40.89 -0.53
N HIS A 14 -19.79 41.45 0.12
CA HIS A 14 -20.11 41.10 1.51
C HIS A 14 -20.90 39.80 1.63
N LEU A 15 -21.58 39.36 0.57
CA LEU A 15 -22.36 38.12 0.54
C LEU A 15 -21.54 36.87 0.08
N LEU A 16 -20.39 37.10 -0.55
CA LEU A 16 -19.52 36.00 -1.08
C LEU A 16 -18.31 35.70 -0.22
N GLY A 17 -18.08 36.45 0.86
CA GLY A 17 -16.86 36.41 1.66
C GLY A 17 -16.63 35.14 2.50
N ASP A 18 -17.60 34.24 2.63
CA ASP A 18 -17.51 33.05 3.50
C ASP A 18 -17.95 31.74 2.84
N HIS A 19 -17.88 31.65 1.51
CA HIS A 19 -18.23 30.38 0.86
C HIS A 19 -17.11 29.33 1.09
N PRO A 20 -17.43 28.12 1.59
CA PRO A 20 -16.45 27.06 1.89
C PRO A 20 -15.59 26.64 0.69
N LEU A 21 -16.02 26.94 -0.53
CA LEU A 21 -15.33 26.57 -1.77
C LEU A 21 -14.08 27.42 -2.05
N GLU A 22 -13.98 28.67 -1.58
CA GLU A 22 -12.76 29.47 -1.73
C GLU A 22 -11.58 28.96 -0.90
N ARG A 23 -11.85 28.30 0.24
CA ARG A 23 -10.79 27.67 1.04
C ARG A 23 -10.21 26.42 0.39
N PHE A 24 -10.93 25.74 -0.48
CA PHE A 24 -10.46 24.55 -1.20
C PHE A 24 -9.56 24.89 -2.38
N GLY A 25 -9.79 26.01 -3.06
CA GLY A 25 -8.99 26.45 -4.23
C GLY A 25 -7.55 26.85 -3.87
N GLN A 26 -7.30 27.32 -2.65
CA GLN A 26 -5.98 27.78 -2.21
C GLN A 26 -5.00 26.63 -1.87
N HIS A 27 -5.47 25.38 -1.75
CA HIS A 27 -4.64 24.23 -1.37
C HIS A 27 -4.36 23.22 -2.51
N VAL A 28 -4.77 23.52 -3.75
CA VAL A 28 -4.51 22.65 -4.92
C VAL A 28 -3.83 23.49 -6.01
N PRO A 29 -2.49 23.53 -6.05
CA PRO A 29 -1.72 24.44 -6.92
C PRO A 29 -1.88 24.24 -8.42
N HIS A 30 -2.66 23.29 -8.88
CA HIS A 30 -2.81 22.94 -10.30
C HIS A 30 -4.23 23.02 -10.87
N LEU A 31 -5.22 23.40 -10.08
CA LEU A 31 -6.57 23.68 -10.58
C LEU A 31 -6.71 25.17 -10.87
N ARG A 32 -6.29 25.62 -12.07
CA ARG A 32 -6.79 26.85 -12.64
C ARG A 32 -8.22 26.56 -13.09
N LEU A 33 -9.20 27.00 -12.32
CA LEU A 33 -10.58 27.05 -12.78
C LEU A 33 -10.62 28.07 -13.93
N PRO A 34 -11.31 27.79 -15.05
CA PRO A 34 -11.54 28.79 -16.11
C PRO A 34 -12.27 30.01 -15.51
N GLU A 35 -11.77 31.17 -15.80
CA GLU A 35 -12.23 32.46 -15.20
C GLU A 35 -13.70 32.79 -15.47
N HIS A 36 -14.35 32.17 -16.46
CA HIS A 36 -15.78 32.24 -16.72
C HIS A 36 -16.28 30.96 -17.38
N PRO A 37 -17.21 30.19 -16.78
CA PRO A 37 -17.97 29.19 -17.50
C PRO A 37 -18.88 29.89 -18.51
N HIS A 38 -18.82 29.51 -19.77
CA HIS A 38 -19.78 29.96 -20.75
C HIS A 38 -21.18 29.47 -20.36
N GLU A 39 -22.17 30.39 -20.40
CA GLU A 39 -23.59 30.08 -20.17
C GLU A 39 -24.04 29.04 -21.21
N GLY A 40 -23.97 27.76 -20.89
CA GLY A 40 -24.29 26.64 -21.79
C GLY A 40 -23.46 25.37 -21.58
N ASP A 41 -22.32 25.46 -20.91
CA ASP A 41 -21.43 24.29 -20.63
C ASP A 41 -21.68 23.67 -19.22
N GLU A 42 -22.92 23.68 -18.79
CA GLU A 42 -23.35 23.00 -17.56
C GLU A 42 -23.36 21.48 -17.73
N PRO A 43 -23.35 20.74 -16.71
CA PRO A 43 -22.61 20.52 -15.44
C PRO A 43 -21.54 19.41 -15.52
N ILE A 44 -21.25 18.90 -16.74
CA ILE A 44 -20.41 17.68 -16.94
C ILE A 44 -18.97 17.89 -16.43
N TYR A 45 -18.43 19.09 -16.58
CA TYR A 45 -17.04 19.37 -16.15
C TYR A 45 -16.94 19.67 -14.65
N ALA A 46 -17.95 20.27 -14.06
CA ALA A 46 -18.00 20.51 -12.62
C ALA A 46 -18.16 19.19 -11.87
N ASP A 47 -19.00 18.30 -12.37
CA ASP A 47 -19.20 16.96 -11.80
C ASP A 47 -17.95 16.08 -11.92
N ALA A 48 -17.24 16.14 -13.05
CA ALA A 48 -16.01 15.40 -13.25
C ALA A 48 -14.86 15.92 -12.35
N ALA A 49 -14.73 17.25 -12.22
CA ALA A 49 -13.74 17.86 -11.33
C ALA A 49 -14.07 17.61 -9.85
N TYR A 50 -15.35 17.60 -9.50
CA TYR A 50 -15.83 17.28 -8.16
C TYR A 50 -15.64 15.78 -7.83
N ALA A 51 -15.91 14.89 -8.77
CA ALA A 51 -15.66 13.46 -8.66
C ALA A 51 -14.17 13.14 -8.52
N ASP A 52 -13.29 13.85 -9.24
CA ASP A 52 -11.84 13.72 -9.09
C ASP A 52 -11.35 14.23 -7.72
N ALA A 53 -11.87 15.35 -7.24
CA ALA A 53 -11.57 15.91 -5.92
C ALA A 53 -12.12 15.02 -4.79
N ALA A 54 -13.28 14.38 -4.99
CA ALA A 54 -13.87 13.43 -4.07
C ALA A 54 -13.20 12.04 -4.10
N GLY A 55 -12.29 11.79 -5.05
CA GLY A 55 -11.65 10.49 -5.26
C GLY A 55 -12.57 9.45 -5.92
N ASP A 56 -13.61 9.90 -6.60
CA ASP A 56 -14.63 9.08 -7.29
C ASP A 56 -14.47 9.05 -8.80
N SER A 57 -13.33 9.54 -9.33
CA SER A 57 -13.12 9.48 -10.77
C SER A 57 -13.02 8.01 -11.24
N PRO A 58 -13.57 7.68 -12.43
CA PRO A 58 -13.51 6.33 -12.99
C PRO A 58 -12.08 5.79 -13.09
N ARG A 59 -11.09 6.67 -13.29
CA ARG A 59 -9.67 6.29 -13.33
C ARG A 59 -9.14 5.84 -11.96
N LEU A 60 -9.52 6.51 -10.89
CA LEU A 60 -9.12 6.12 -9.53
C LEU A 60 -9.84 4.85 -9.08
N GLU A 61 -11.10 4.69 -9.49
CA GLU A 61 -11.84 3.47 -9.25
C GLU A 61 -11.20 2.26 -9.94
N LEU A 62 -10.88 2.39 -11.23
CA LEU A 62 -10.18 1.36 -11.99
C LEU A 62 -8.82 1.03 -11.37
N ALA A 63 -8.05 2.04 -10.94
CA ALA A 63 -6.77 1.83 -10.27
C ALA A 63 -6.92 1.09 -8.93
N ARG A 64 -8.00 1.30 -8.18
CA ARG A 64 -8.30 0.56 -6.95
C ARG A 64 -8.61 -0.91 -7.24
N TRP A 65 -9.46 -1.16 -8.25
CA TRP A 65 -9.77 -2.53 -8.68
C TRP A 65 -8.53 -3.31 -9.11
N HIS A 66 -7.67 -2.70 -9.92
CA HIS A 66 -6.39 -3.34 -10.31
C HIS A 66 -5.49 -3.59 -9.10
N SER A 67 -5.39 -2.65 -8.15
CA SER A 67 -4.62 -2.87 -6.92
C SER A 67 -5.21 -4.00 -6.08
N GLY A 68 -6.54 -4.08 -5.96
CA GLY A 68 -7.23 -5.15 -5.25
C GLY A 68 -7.00 -6.51 -5.90
N LEU A 69 -7.15 -6.61 -7.21
CA LEU A 69 -6.89 -7.85 -7.96
C LEU A 69 -5.42 -8.28 -7.84
N LEU A 70 -4.48 -7.34 -7.93
CA LEU A 70 -3.06 -7.62 -7.73
C LEU A 70 -2.81 -8.18 -6.32
N ALA A 71 -3.37 -7.54 -5.29
CA ALA A 71 -3.21 -8.01 -3.91
C ALA A 71 -3.76 -9.41 -3.70
N VAL A 72 -4.96 -9.68 -4.23
CA VAL A 72 -5.58 -11.01 -4.18
C VAL A 72 -4.73 -12.03 -4.94
N GLY A 73 -4.20 -11.68 -6.12
CA GLY A 73 -3.31 -12.55 -6.89
C GLY A 73 -2.04 -12.89 -6.13
N LEU A 74 -1.39 -11.89 -5.51
CA LEU A 74 -0.19 -12.11 -4.69
C LEU A 74 -0.47 -13.01 -3.48
N LEU A 75 -1.58 -12.78 -2.78
CA LEU A 75 -1.99 -13.62 -1.65
C LEU A 75 -2.35 -15.04 -2.11
N ALA A 76 -3.00 -15.18 -3.27
CA ALA A 76 -3.31 -16.49 -3.85
C ALA A 76 -2.03 -17.27 -4.20
N ILE A 77 -1.01 -16.62 -4.77
CA ILE A 77 0.31 -17.24 -5.00
C ILE A 77 0.88 -17.74 -3.67
N GLY A 78 0.94 -16.91 -2.64
CA GLY A 78 1.44 -17.30 -1.33
C GLY A 78 0.64 -18.46 -0.72
N ALA A 79 -0.70 -18.45 -0.84
CA ALA A 79 -1.58 -19.49 -0.33
C ALA A 79 -1.41 -20.82 -1.09
N VAL A 80 -1.26 -20.78 -2.42
CA VAL A 80 -1.00 -21.98 -3.22
C VAL A 80 0.36 -22.58 -2.85
N MET A 81 1.42 -21.76 -2.72
CA MET A 81 2.73 -22.24 -2.29
C MET A 81 2.67 -22.85 -0.88
N LEU A 82 1.94 -22.22 0.05
CA LEU A 82 1.69 -22.77 1.38
C LEU A 82 0.99 -24.13 1.30
N ALA A 83 -0.07 -24.24 0.51
CA ALA A 83 -0.82 -25.50 0.36
C ALA A 83 0.07 -26.64 -0.18
N ILE A 84 0.94 -26.34 -1.13
CA ILE A 84 1.90 -27.30 -1.70
C ILE A 84 2.89 -27.76 -0.64
N VAL A 85 3.49 -26.82 0.13
CA VAL A 85 4.44 -27.18 1.20
C VAL A 85 3.75 -27.93 2.35
N LEU A 86 2.49 -27.62 2.66
CA LEU A 86 1.72 -28.37 3.66
C LEU A 86 1.40 -29.79 3.22
N ALA A 87 1.22 -30.00 1.90
CA ALA A 87 0.98 -31.33 1.34
C ALA A 87 2.23 -32.21 1.39
N ASP A 88 3.39 -31.65 1.12
CA ASP A 88 4.68 -32.31 1.23
C ASP A 88 5.77 -31.28 1.64
N PRO A 89 6.12 -31.21 2.94
CA PRO A 89 7.14 -30.25 3.40
C PRO A 89 8.57 -30.70 3.10
N VAL A 90 8.78 -31.97 2.75
CA VAL A 90 10.12 -32.53 2.46
C VAL A 90 10.48 -32.37 0.99
N ASP A 91 9.55 -32.71 0.10
CA ASP A 91 9.78 -32.70 -1.35
C ASP A 91 8.56 -32.09 -2.07
N PRO A 92 8.28 -30.77 -1.85
CA PRO A 92 7.20 -30.11 -2.57
C PRO A 92 7.50 -30.11 -4.08
N TRP A 93 6.47 -30.19 -4.92
CA TRP A 93 6.62 -30.36 -6.38
C TRP A 93 7.54 -29.30 -7.05
N PHE A 94 7.77 -28.17 -6.43
CA PHE A 94 8.71 -27.15 -6.89
C PHE A 94 10.12 -27.28 -6.30
N GLN A 95 10.41 -28.33 -5.49
CA GLN A 95 11.74 -28.55 -4.91
C GLN A 95 12.86 -28.60 -5.96
N PRO A 96 12.67 -29.17 -7.18
CA PRO A 96 13.70 -29.12 -8.22
C PRO A 96 14.10 -27.69 -8.63
N PHE A 97 13.19 -26.72 -8.54
CA PHE A 97 13.50 -25.31 -8.79
C PHE A 97 14.35 -24.73 -7.64
N ASP A 98 13.99 -25.06 -6.40
CA ASP A 98 14.75 -24.61 -5.22
C ASP A 98 16.17 -25.19 -5.21
N ASP A 99 16.32 -26.46 -5.56
CA ASP A 99 17.63 -27.13 -5.66
C ASP A 99 18.48 -26.52 -6.79
N TRP A 100 17.92 -26.34 -7.98
CA TRP A 100 18.58 -25.66 -9.08
C TRP A 100 19.05 -24.24 -8.69
N TRP A 101 18.21 -23.48 -8.00
CA TRP A 101 18.57 -22.14 -7.54
C TRP A 101 19.71 -22.18 -6.52
N LEU A 102 19.65 -23.12 -5.58
CA LEU A 102 20.69 -23.31 -4.58
C LEU A 102 22.04 -23.65 -5.24
N ASP A 103 22.06 -24.62 -6.14
CA ASP A 103 23.25 -25.01 -6.89
C ASP A 103 23.83 -23.79 -7.65
N LEU A 104 22.98 -23.04 -8.34
CA LEU A 104 23.40 -21.83 -9.06
C LEU A 104 24.05 -20.80 -8.14
N VAL A 105 23.49 -20.61 -6.94
CA VAL A 105 24.05 -19.68 -5.93
C VAL A 105 25.37 -20.22 -5.38
N GLU A 106 25.49 -21.52 -5.11
CA GLU A 106 26.68 -22.13 -4.56
C GLU A 106 27.84 -22.09 -5.57
N ASP A 107 27.58 -22.44 -6.81
CA ASP A 107 28.57 -22.41 -7.92
C ASP A 107 29.09 -20.99 -8.23
N ASN A 108 28.27 -19.97 -7.99
CA ASN A 108 28.60 -18.57 -8.27
C ASN A 108 28.77 -17.72 -6.99
N ARG A 109 29.03 -18.36 -5.86
CA ARG A 109 29.19 -17.66 -4.58
C ARG A 109 30.45 -16.81 -4.57
N HIS A 110 30.29 -15.51 -4.37
CA HIS A 110 31.38 -14.55 -4.33
C HIS A 110 31.36 -13.74 -3.03
N PRO A 111 32.51 -13.53 -2.33
CA PRO A 111 32.56 -12.81 -1.06
C PRO A 111 31.86 -11.47 -1.07
N PHE A 112 32.05 -10.66 -2.09
CA PHE A 112 31.37 -9.35 -2.24
C PHE A 112 29.84 -9.47 -2.16
N PHE A 113 29.23 -10.46 -2.82
CA PHE A 113 27.79 -10.66 -2.78
C PHE A 113 27.31 -11.25 -1.45
N VAL A 114 28.17 -12.01 -0.74
CA VAL A 114 27.89 -12.45 0.62
C VAL A 114 27.80 -11.22 1.55
N ASP A 115 28.77 -10.29 1.47
CA ASP A 115 28.77 -9.05 2.27
C ASP A 115 27.52 -8.22 1.97
N VAL A 116 27.16 -8.06 0.70
CA VAL A 116 25.91 -7.35 0.29
C VAL A 116 24.68 -8.05 0.85
N ALA A 117 24.61 -9.37 0.77
CA ALA A 117 23.48 -10.14 1.28
C ALA A 117 23.36 -10.05 2.82
N GLU A 118 24.47 -10.03 3.55
CA GLU A 118 24.49 -9.80 5.00
C GLU A 118 24.04 -8.40 5.39
N VAL A 119 24.42 -7.37 4.64
CA VAL A 119 23.93 -6.00 4.86
C VAL A 119 22.43 -5.95 4.68
N LEU A 120 21.91 -6.56 3.61
CA LEU A 120 20.47 -6.62 3.34
C LEU A 120 19.74 -7.41 4.44
N ASP A 121 20.32 -8.52 4.92
CA ASP A 121 19.77 -9.29 6.03
C ASP A 121 19.61 -8.43 7.29
N LYS A 122 20.65 -7.68 7.67
CA LYS A 122 20.60 -6.73 8.79
C LYS A 122 19.53 -5.67 8.60
N LEU A 123 19.38 -5.14 7.38
CA LEU A 123 18.35 -4.16 7.04
C LEU A 123 16.93 -4.73 7.14
N GLY A 124 16.73 -6.00 6.85
CA GLY A 124 15.43 -6.69 6.99
C GLY A 124 15.12 -7.17 8.40
N SER A 125 16.09 -7.07 9.30
CA SER A 125 15.93 -7.54 10.68
C SER A 125 14.91 -6.72 11.45
N THR A 126 14.33 -7.29 12.51
CA THR A 126 13.40 -6.59 13.41
C THR A 126 14.03 -5.35 14.04
N TRP A 127 15.33 -5.37 14.31
CA TRP A 127 16.04 -4.22 14.90
C TRP A 127 16.05 -2.98 14.01
N VAL A 128 15.98 -3.15 12.70
CA VAL A 128 15.92 -2.03 11.73
C VAL A 128 14.47 -1.73 11.32
N THR A 129 13.70 -2.77 11.03
CA THR A 129 12.34 -2.57 10.52
C THR A 129 11.38 -2.05 11.60
N LEU A 130 11.52 -2.47 12.86
CA LEU A 130 10.65 -2.01 13.95
C LEU A 130 10.76 -0.50 14.22
N PRO A 131 11.96 0.11 14.40
CA PRO A 131 12.07 1.56 14.53
C PRO A 131 11.45 2.32 13.35
N ILE A 132 11.67 1.86 12.11
CA ILE A 132 11.07 2.47 10.92
C ILE A 132 9.53 2.45 10.98
N ARG A 133 8.97 1.30 11.36
CA ARG A 133 7.51 1.12 11.53
C ARG A 133 6.95 2.02 12.63
N LEU A 134 7.64 2.11 13.78
CA LEU A 134 7.23 2.96 14.90
C LEU A 134 7.27 4.45 14.54
N VAL A 135 8.31 4.90 13.84
CA VAL A 135 8.40 6.28 13.33
C VAL A 135 7.28 6.57 12.33
N ALA A 136 7.00 5.65 11.42
CA ALA A 136 5.90 5.81 10.46
C ALA A 136 4.54 5.91 11.18
N VAL A 137 4.27 5.03 12.15
CA VAL A 137 3.06 5.07 12.98
C VAL A 137 2.96 6.40 13.73
N ALA A 138 4.04 6.86 14.36
CA ALA A 138 4.08 8.14 15.07
C ALA A 138 3.77 9.32 14.15
N ILE A 139 4.37 9.36 12.96
CA ILE A 139 4.11 10.43 11.96
C ILE A 139 2.64 10.40 11.52
N LEU A 140 2.08 9.23 11.22
CA LEU A 140 0.68 9.10 10.80
C LEU A 140 -0.28 9.53 11.91
N LEU A 141 0.02 9.17 13.17
CA LEU A 141 -0.73 9.56 14.36
C LEU A 141 -0.68 11.09 14.58
N LEU A 142 0.50 11.69 14.58
CA LEU A 142 0.69 13.12 14.76
C LEU A 142 0.02 13.93 13.64
N ARG A 143 0.05 13.44 12.40
CA ARG A 143 -0.64 14.04 11.25
C ARG A 143 -2.12 13.71 11.18
N ARG A 144 -2.66 12.96 12.14
CA ARG A 144 -4.07 12.53 12.22
C ARG A 144 -4.57 11.82 10.96
N ARG A 145 -3.69 11.08 10.29
CA ARG A 145 -4.01 10.32 9.08
C ARG A 145 -4.58 8.95 9.44
N TRP A 146 -5.74 8.94 10.08
CA TRP A 146 -6.32 7.76 10.74
C TRP A 146 -6.51 6.56 9.81
N ILE A 147 -6.94 6.79 8.56
CA ILE A 147 -7.19 5.72 7.59
C ILE A 147 -5.89 5.05 7.18
N GLN A 148 -4.86 5.84 6.85
CA GLN A 148 -3.55 5.31 6.50
C GLN A 148 -2.88 4.64 7.71
N LEU A 149 -3.07 5.20 8.90
CA LEU A 149 -2.61 4.60 10.15
C LEU A 149 -3.26 3.23 10.36
N SER A 150 -4.59 3.15 10.29
CA SER A 150 -5.30 1.89 10.48
C SER A 150 -4.92 0.85 9.44
N ALA A 151 -4.83 1.23 8.15
CA ALA A 151 -4.40 0.33 7.09
C ALA A 151 -2.97 -0.19 7.33
N PHE A 152 -2.04 0.70 7.68
CA PHE A 152 -0.64 0.33 7.92
C PHE A 152 -0.49 -0.58 9.14
N VAL A 153 -1.11 -0.22 10.27
CA VAL A 153 -1.07 -1.04 11.49
C VAL A 153 -1.73 -2.41 11.26
N THR A 154 -2.87 -2.44 10.57
CA THR A 154 -3.53 -3.71 10.22
C THR A 154 -2.61 -4.58 9.37
N ALA A 155 -1.93 -4.01 8.36
CA ALA A 155 -0.97 -4.75 7.54
C ALA A 155 0.17 -5.33 8.38
N LEU A 156 0.74 -4.56 9.32
CA LEU A 156 1.79 -5.03 10.21
C LEU A 156 1.31 -6.15 11.12
N VAL A 157 0.14 -6.00 11.74
CA VAL A 157 -0.44 -7.04 12.62
C VAL A 157 -0.70 -8.33 11.85
N LEU A 158 -1.33 -8.22 10.65
CA LEU A 158 -1.59 -9.39 9.82
C LEU A 158 -0.30 -10.09 9.39
N SER A 159 0.77 -9.34 9.09
CA SER A 159 2.06 -9.95 8.75
C SER A 159 2.66 -10.75 9.92
N GLU A 160 2.61 -10.23 11.13
CA GLU A 160 3.11 -10.96 12.32
C GLU A 160 2.25 -12.19 12.63
N LEU A 161 0.92 -12.08 12.51
CA LEU A 161 -0.01 -13.20 12.65
C LEU A 161 0.18 -14.27 11.57
N THR A 162 0.75 -13.93 10.43
CA THR A 162 1.09 -14.87 9.36
C THR A 162 2.42 -15.55 9.62
N ILE A 163 3.48 -14.81 10.03
CA ILE A 163 4.83 -15.34 10.20
C ILE A 163 4.85 -16.39 11.31
N GLY A 164 4.34 -16.06 12.50
CA GLY A 164 4.39 -16.93 13.67
C GLY A 164 3.68 -18.28 13.47
N PRO A 165 2.36 -18.28 13.21
CA PRO A 165 1.61 -19.51 13.04
C PRO A 165 2.09 -20.38 11.88
N PHE A 166 2.43 -19.77 10.73
CA PHE A 166 2.87 -20.57 9.58
C PHE A 166 4.19 -21.27 9.85
N LYS A 167 5.13 -20.64 10.53
CA LYS A 167 6.36 -21.32 10.98
C LYS A 167 6.13 -22.46 11.95
N ALA A 168 5.09 -22.36 12.77
CA ALA A 168 4.73 -23.44 13.70
C ALA A 168 4.02 -24.61 13.00
N TRP A 169 3.33 -24.37 11.89
CA TRP A 169 2.58 -25.40 11.16
C TRP A 169 3.37 -26.05 10.04
N VAL A 170 4.29 -25.30 9.41
CA VAL A 170 5.04 -25.73 8.24
C VAL A 170 6.45 -26.12 8.69
N ASP A 171 6.67 -27.41 8.88
CA ASP A 171 7.97 -27.94 9.32
C ASP A 171 8.89 -28.22 8.11
N ARG A 172 9.05 -27.22 7.21
CA ARG A 172 9.96 -27.32 6.08
C ARG A 172 11.39 -27.09 6.55
N ALA A 173 12.28 -28.06 6.25
CA ALA A 173 13.70 -27.91 6.51
C ALA A 173 14.30 -26.76 5.68
N ARG A 174 15.36 -26.12 6.22
CA ARG A 174 16.11 -25.11 5.49
C ARG A 174 17.12 -25.75 4.55
N PRO A 175 17.54 -25.03 3.48
CA PRO A 175 18.70 -25.43 2.71
C PRO A 175 19.96 -25.47 3.58
N PRO A 176 21.04 -26.14 3.16
CA PRO A 176 22.37 -26.00 3.76
C PRO A 176 22.74 -24.52 3.84
N SER A 177 23.01 -24.00 5.04
CA SER A 177 22.98 -22.57 5.30
C SER A 177 24.27 -22.07 5.95
N LEU A 178 24.66 -20.84 5.59
CA LEU A 178 25.66 -20.06 6.33
C LEU A 178 25.11 -19.47 7.64
N VAL A 179 23.78 -19.51 7.82
CA VAL A 179 23.09 -18.95 8.98
C VAL A 179 22.51 -20.08 9.81
N GLU A 180 23.03 -20.26 11.01
CA GLU A 180 22.50 -21.26 11.97
C GLU A 180 21.14 -20.80 12.51
N THR A 181 20.10 -21.60 12.30
CA THR A 181 18.75 -21.35 12.84
C THR A 181 17.95 -22.64 12.86
N THR A 182 17.23 -22.87 13.93
CA THR A 182 16.35 -24.04 14.12
C THR A 182 14.92 -23.81 13.66
N ALA A 183 14.56 -22.56 13.29
CA ALA A 183 13.19 -22.26 12.88
C ALA A 183 12.89 -22.80 11.48
N ALA A 184 11.64 -23.24 11.26
CA ALA A 184 11.14 -23.68 9.96
C ALA A 184 11.44 -22.68 8.83
N SER A 185 11.66 -23.20 7.60
CA SER A 185 12.06 -22.39 6.47
C SER A 185 10.91 -21.54 5.91
N PHE A 186 9.74 -22.14 5.74
CA PHE A 186 8.58 -21.50 5.08
C PHE A 186 7.67 -20.76 6.07
N PRO A 187 7.15 -19.60 5.68
CA PRO A 187 7.65 -18.66 4.67
C PRO A 187 8.79 -17.80 5.20
N SER A 188 9.52 -17.10 4.33
CA SER A 188 10.58 -16.18 4.74
C SER A 188 10.05 -14.96 5.49
N GLY A 189 10.34 -14.89 6.80
CA GLY A 189 9.91 -13.77 7.65
C GLY A 189 10.53 -12.43 7.26
N HIS A 190 11.82 -12.39 6.86
CA HIS A 190 12.49 -11.19 6.36
C HIS A 190 11.86 -10.67 5.08
N ALA A 191 11.48 -11.57 4.16
CA ALA A 191 10.80 -11.21 2.92
C ALA A 191 9.42 -10.60 3.19
N ILE A 192 8.61 -11.23 4.07
CA ILE A 192 7.30 -10.69 4.50
C ILE A 192 7.49 -9.32 5.15
N ALA A 193 8.37 -9.22 6.14
CA ALA A 193 8.58 -8.01 6.93
C ALA A 193 9.05 -6.83 6.07
N THR A 194 9.97 -7.07 5.13
CA THR A 194 10.46 -6.06 4.21
C THR A 194 9.36 -5.64 3.23
N ALA A 195 8.67 -6.58 2.60
CA ALA A 195 7.62 -6.30 1.65
C ALA A 195 6.47 -5.52 2.29
N VAL A 196 5.92 -6.00 3.43
CA VAL A 196 4.81 -5.30 4.11
C VAL A 196 5.21 -3.90 4.55
N THR A 197 6.45 -3.71 5.00
CA THR A 197 6.94 -2.39 5.43
C THR A 197 7.10 -1.46 4.23
N ALA A 198 7.79 -1.88 3.17
CA ALA A 198 8.08 -1.07 2.00
C ALA A 198 6.78 -0.66 1.26
N PHE A 199 5.92 -1.62 0.92
CA PHE A 199 4.65 -1.33 0.26
C PHE A 199 3.68 -0.57 1.16
N GLY A 200 3.65 -0.89 2.45
CA GLY A 200 2.85 -0.18 3.44
C GLY A 200 3.27 1.29 3.61
N LEU A 201 4.56 1.60 3.61
CA LEU A 201 5.06 2.99 3.63
C LEU A 201 4.67 3.75 2.37
N VAL A 202 4.83 3.13 1.19
CA VAL A 202 4.39 3.73 -0.08
C VAL A 202 2.90 4.04 -0.05
N ALA A 203 2.08 3.09 0.39
CA ALA A 203 0.64 3.24 0.52
C ALA A 203 0.26 4.34 1.52
N ALA A 204 0.91 4.37 2.68
CA ALA A 204 0.58 5.30 3.76
C ALA A 204 0.98 6.75 3.47
N PHE A 205 2.09 6.99 2.78
CA PHE A 205 2.66 8.33 2.65
C PHE A 205 2.48 8.96 1.26
N LEU A 206 2.25 8.17 0.21
CA LEU A 206 2.22 8.66 -1.16
C LEU A 206 0.82 8.54 -1.78
N PRO A 207 0.25 9.65 -2.28
CA PRO A 207 -1.00 9.62 -3.04
C PRO A 207 -0.80 8.86 -4.36
N ARG A 208 -1.88 8.30 -4.90
CA ARG A 208 -1.87 7.61 -6.19
C ARG A 208 -1.42 8.56 -7.30
N GLY A 209 -0.53 8.09 -8.19
CA GLY A 209 0.02 8.87 -9.28
C GLY A 209 1.44 8.46 -9.66
N ARG A 210 2.06 9.18 -10.60
CA ARG A 210 3.41 8.85 -11.14
C ARG A 210 4.48 8.74 -10.03
N ARG A 211 4.46 9.64 -9.06
CA ARG A 211 5.42 9.61 -7.94
C ARG A 211 5.30 8.32 -7.14
N ARG A 212 4.06 7.89 -6.83
CA ARG A 212 3.82 6.63 -6.14
C ARG A 212 4.31 5.43 -6.95
N LEU A 213 4.14 5.46 -8.28
CA LEU A 213 4.65 4.39 -9.16
C LEU A 213 6.16 4.20 -9.01
N HIS A 214 6.94 5.29 -9.04
CA HIS A 214 8.39 5.21 -8.86
C HIS A 214 8.77 4.59 -7.50
N TRP A 215 8.07 4.99 -6.43
CA TRP A 215 8.32 4.43 -5.10
C TRP A 215 7.82 3.00 -4.95
N THR A 216 6.77 2.61 -5.67
CA THR A 216 6.34 1.20 -5.76
C THR A 216 7.40 0.36 -6.45
N VAL A 217 8.02 0.86 -7.53
CA VAL A 217 9.16 0.18 -8.17
C VAL A 217 10.33 0.04 -7.19
N ALA A 218 10.66 1.11 -6.45
CA ALA A 218 11.71 1.04 -5.43
C ALA A 218 11.38 0.03 -4.33
N ALA A 219 10.13 -0.04 -3.86
CA ALA A 219 9.67 -1.04 -2.89
C ALA A 219 9.77 -2.47 -3.45
N THR A 220 9.43 -2.65 -4.72
CA THR A 220 9.57 -3.95 -5.42
C THR A 220 11.04 -4.37 -5.50
N LEU A 221 11.92 -3.46 -5.88
CA LEU A 221 13.37 -3.74 -5.94
C LEU A 221 13.93 -4.06 -4.54
N LEU A 222 13.53 -3.33 -3.52
CA LEU A 222 13.95 -3.59 -2.14
C LEU A 222 13.46 -4.97 -1.66
N ALA A 223 12.19 -5.31 -1.88
CA ALA A 223 11.64 -6.60 -1.52
C ALA A 223 12.31 -7.75 -2.29
N GLY A 224 12.57 -7.56 -3.59
CA GLY A 224 13.31 -8.50 -4.43
C GLY A 224 14.76 -8.70 -3.96
N SER A 225 15.45 -7.61 -3.63
CA SER A 225 16.82 -7.68 -3.09
C SER A 225 16.86 -8.40 -1.74
N MET A 226 15.85 -8.20 -0.89
CA MET A 226 15.72 -8.95 0.36
C MET A 226 15.49 -10.44 0.09
N ALA A 227 14.55 -10.79 -0.79
CA ALA A 227 14.31 -12.18 -1.18
C ALA A 227 15.59 -12.83 -1.70
N TRP A 228 16.31 -12.16 -2.59
CA TRP A 228 17.59 -12.60 -3.10
C TRP A 228 18.62 -12.80 -1.96
N SER A 229 18.74 -11.86 -1.03
CA SER A 229 19.71 -12.00 0.06
C SER A 229 19.45 -13.24 0.92
N ARG A 230 18.16 -13.55 1.18
CA ARG A 230 17.80 -14.73 1.99
C ARG A 230 18.14 -16.05 1.32
N THR A 231 18.02 -16.10 0.00
CA THR A 231 18.38 -17.28 -0.79
C THR A 231 19.90 -17.37 -1.00
N TYR A 232 20.56 -16.24 -1.21
CA TYR A 232 22.01 -16.18 -1.43
C TYR A 232 22.79 -16.60 -0.18
N LEU A 233 22.29 -16.30 1.01
CA LEU A 233 22.85 -16.79 2.29
C LEU A 233 22.47 -18.23 2.61
N GLY A 234 21.65 -18.89 1.79
CA GLY A 234 21.13 -20.23 2.05
C GLY A 234 20.14 -20.28 3.24
N ALA A 235 19.68 -19.13 3.73
CA ALA A 235 18.79 -19.07 4.89
C ALA A 235 17.36 -19.53 4.58
N HIS A 236 16.95 -19.46 3.32
CA HIS A 236 15.62 -19.84 2.82
C HIS A 236 15.74 -20.41 1.40
N TRP A 237 14.82 -21.28 1.06
CA TRP A 237 14.59 -21.71 -0.30
C TRP A 237 14.08 -20.51 -1.16
N ALA A 238 14.30 -20.55 -2.48
CA ALA A 238 13.84 -19.49 -3.36
C ALA A 238 12.31 -19.30 -3.27
N THR A 239 11.58 -20.41 -3.22
CA THR A 239 10.11 -20.40 -3.10
C THR A 239 9.64 -19.85 -1.77
N ASP A 240 10.35 -20.06 -0.65
CA ASP A 240 10.01 -19.44 0.65
C ASP A 240 10.09 -17.91 0.60
N ALA A 241 11.13 -17.39 -0.09
CA ALA A 241 11.36 -15.97 -0.24
C ALA A 241 10.34 -15.32 -1.20
N ILE A 242 9.99 -16.01 -2.29
CA ILE A 242 8.94 -15.58 -3.23
C ILE A 242 7.59 -15.54 -2.51
N ALA A 243 7.21 -16.62 -1.84
CA ALA A 243 5.95 -16.69 -1.08
C ALA A 243 5.88 -15.58 -0.03
N GLY A 244 6.95 -15.39 0.75
CA GLY A 244 7.02 -14.33 1.75
C GLY A 244 6.86 -12.94 1.16
N THR A 245 7.51 -12.65 0.04
CA THR A 245 7.39 -11.36 -0.67
C THR A 245 5.97 -11.13 -1.17
N CYS A 246 5.36 -12.14 -1.79
CA CYS A 246 3.97 -12.07 -2.28
C CYS A 246 2.98 -11.85 -1.14
N ILE A 247 3.11 -12.60 -0.05
CA ILE A 247 2.26 -12.46 1.14
C ILE A 247 2.38 -11.06 1.72
N GLY A 248 3.61 -10.57 1.98
CA GLY A 248 3.84 -9.25 2.57
C GLY A 248 3.32 -8.10 1.71
N ALA A 249 3.59 -8.13 0.40
CA ALA A 249 3.09 -7.13 -0.54
C ALA A 249 1.56 -7.19 -0.66
N GLY A 250 0.99 -8.40 -0.77
CA GLY A 250 -0.45 -8.62 -0.85
C GLY A 250 -1.19 -8.10 0.38
N ILE A 251 -0.70 -8.38 1.58
CA ILE A 251 -1.26 -7.87 2.85
C ILE A 251 -1.23 -6.33 2.87
N ALA A 252 -0.12 -5.69 2.51
CA ALA A 252 0.01 -4.24 2.52
C ALA A 252 -0.98 -3.56 1.56
N ILE A 253 -1.04 -4.04 0.31
CA ILE A 253 -1.90 -3.48 -0.73
C ILE A 253 -3.37 -3.74 -0.40
N LEU A 254 -3.73 -4.94 0.05
CA LEU A 254 -5.12 -5.28 0.38
C LEU A 254 -5.62 -4.46 1.57
N SER A 255 -4.79 -4.28 2.61
CA SER A 255 -5.14 -3.45 3.77
C SER A 255 -5.44 -2.01 3.35
N GLU A 256 -4.60 -1.40 2.50
CA GLU A 256 -4.86 -0.06 1.97
C GLU A 256 -6.19 0.00 1.22
N VAL A 257 -6.39 -0.90 0.25
CA VAL A 257 -7.61 -0.92 -0.58
C VAL A 257 -8.87 -1.11 0.29
N ALA A 258 -8.82 -1.99 1.29
CA ALA A 258 -9.94 -2.26 2.18
C ALA A 258 -10.33 -1.02 3.01
N PHE A 259 -9.36 -0.31 3.59
CA PHE A 259 -9.63 0.89 4.39
C PHE A 259 -10.08 2.09 3.54
N GLU A 260 -9.52 2.26 2.33
CA GLU A 260 -10.00 3.28 1.39
C GLU A 260 -11.44 3.03 0.95
N GLU A 261 -11.77 1.79 0.61
CA GLU A 261 -13.14 1.41 0.22
C GLU A 261 -14.11 1.54 1.39
N GLY A 262 -13.71 1.16 2.60
CA GLY A 262 -14.51 1.37 3.81
C GLY A 262 -14.84 2.85 4.02
N ARG A 263 -13.86 3.75 3.88
CA ARG A 263 -14.07 5.20 3.97
C ARG A 263 -15.07 5.70 2.92
N ARG A 264 -14.90 5.27 1.67
CA ARG A 264 -15.79 5.63 0.57
C ARG A 264 -17.24 5.22 0.85
N ARG A 265 -17.46 3.98 1.27
CA ARG A 265 -18.82 3.48 1.60
C ARG A 265 -19.47 4.28 2.73
N VAL A 266 -18.71 4.65 3.77
CA VAL A 266 -19.22 5.51 4.85
C VAL A 266 -19.58 6.89 4.32
N ALA A 267 -18.76 7.49 3.46
CA ALA A 267 -19.04 8.79 2.87
C ALA A 267 -20.32 8.77 2.02
N ILE A 268 -20.47 7.76 1.14
CA ILE A 268 -21.66 7.60 0.30
C ILE A 268 -22.93 7.45 1.15
N ARG A 269 -22.89 6.62 2.20
CA ARG A 269 -24.04 6.45 3.10
C ARG A 269 -24.45 7.74 3.81
N ARG A 270 -23.50 8.58 4.18
CA ARG A 270 -23.78 9.88 4.83
C ARG A 270 -24.42 10.87 3.85
N LEU A 271 -24.02 10.86 2.60
CA LEU A 271 -24.59 11.72 1.55
C LEU A 271 -25.97 11.23 1.08
N GLY A 272 -26.17 9.91 0.92
CA GLY A 272 -27.43 9.32 0.51
C GLY A 272 -28.54 9.33 1.58
N GLY A 273 -28.21 9.62 2.84
CA GLY A 273 -29.16 9.76 3.93
C GLY A 273 -29.80 11.15 4.05
N THR A 274 -29.30 12.14 3.29
CA THR A 274 -29.92 13.46 3.14
C THR A 274 -30.81 13.47 1.90
N THR A 275 -32.01 12.87 1.99
CA THR A 275 -33.07 13.19 1.01
C THR A 275 -33.43 14.65 1.22
N PRO A 276 -33.40 15.53 0.19
CA PRO A 276 -33.94 16.85 0.32
C PRO A 276 -35.43 16.72 0.68
N ASP A 277 -35.87 17.48 1.69
CA ASP A 277 -37.30 17.60 1.97
C ASP A 277 -38.01 17.98 0.65
N PRO A 278 -39.17 17.37 0.33
CA PRO A 278 -39.93 17.73 -0.85
C PRO A 278 -40.26 19.23 -0.77
N VAL A 279 -39.85 19.96 -1.79
CA VAL A 279 -40.19 21.38 -1.92
C VAL A 279 -41.72 21.50 -1.78
N PRO A 280 -42.24 22.27 -0.82
CA PRO A 280 -43.69 22.43 -0.69
C PRO A 280 -44.19 23.08 -1.96
N THR A 281 -44.97 22.34 -2.76
CA THR A 281 -45.77 22.85 -3.86
C THR A 281 -46.88 23.65 -3.27
N GLY A 282 -46.69 24.98 -3.16
CA GLY A 282 -47.72 25.95 -2.84
C GLY A 282 -48.49 26.41 -4.10
#